data_1a21d265290a9806977930d98d3b9354
#
_entry.id   1a21d265290a9806977930d98d3b9354
#
_cell.length_a   1.000
_cell.length_b   1.000
_cell.length_c   1.000
_cell.angle_alpha   90.00
_cell.angle_beta   90.00
_cell.angle_gamma   90.00
#
_symmetry.space_group_name_H-M   'P 1'
#
loop_
_entity.id
_entity.type
_entity.pdbx_description
1 polymer ?
#
loop_
_entity_poly.entity_id
_entity_poly.type
_entity_poly.pdbx_seq_one_letter_code
_entity_poly.pdbx_strand_id
1 'polypeptide(L)'
;RTGVVAQSPMSNITAPKIAKRLPGYIEEKDMATLLSHVEFPDTWKGKTDRLLVDVFYNTGMRLAELMNLRETQVNTTGNTIKVLGKGNKERVIPVNPDLTKRIQTYIEAKKREIPASSEHYLLVNEKGKKLYPKYLYLTVKRYLSLVTTSDRKSPHILRHSFATHLSNNGADINAVKELLGHASLSSTQIYTHNSIQKLKDIHKKSHPKA
;
A
#
# COMPACT_ATOMS: atom_id res chain seq x y z
N ARG A 1 -36.13 23.06 4.69
CA ARG A 1 -36.61 23.38 3.33
C ARG A 1 -37.54 24.60 3.45
N THR A 2 -37.07 25.75 2.98
CA THR A 2 -37.76 27.05 3.18
C THR A 2 -38.81 27.34 2.08
N GLY A 3 -39.05 26.44 1.13
CA GLY A 3 -40.08 26.58 0.09
C GLY A 3 -39.89 27.78 -0.88
N VAL A 4 -38.75 28.41 -0.89
CA VAL A 4 -38.48 29.62 -1.67
C VAL A 4 -38.45 29.37 -3.19
N VAL A 5 -38.23 28.12 -3.61
CA VAL A 5 -38.23 27.72 -5.05
C VAL A 5 -39.02 26.40 -5.21
N ALA A 6 -39.98 26.35 -6.10
CA ALA A 6 -40.81 25.16 -6.37
C ALA A 6 -39.99 24.04 -7.06
N GLN A 7 -39.02 24.38 -7.87
CA GLN A 7 -38.10 23.45 -8.55
C GLN A 7 -36.68 23.94 -8.42
N SER A 8 -35.72 22.97 -8.34
CA SER A 8 -34.29 23.33 -8.29
C SER A 8 -33.88 24.05 -9.58
N PRO A 9 -33.28 25.24 -9.51
CA PRO A 9 -32.76 25.94 -10.69
C PRO A 9 -31.69 25.14 -11.45
N MET A 10 -31.14 24.08 -10.81
CA MET A 10 -30.14 23.19 -11.41
C MET A 10 -30.74 22.01 -12.17
N SER A 11 -32.08 21.83 -12.19
CA SER A 11 -32.74 20.67 -12.81
C SER A 11 -32.46 20.54 -14.31
N ASN A 12 -32.21 21.66 -14.99
CA ASN A 12 -31.97 21.69 -16.44
C ASN A 12 -30.46 21.81 -16.79
N ILE A 13 -29.56 21.76 -15.80
CA ILE A 13 -28.11 21.81 -16.04
C ILE A 13 -27.59 20.40 -16.23
N THR A 14 -27.21 20.09 -17.47
CA THR A 14 -26.50 18.84 -17.77
C THR A 14 -25.07 18.95 -17.28
N ALA A 15 -24.67 18.08 -16.33
CA ALA A 15 -23.28 18.05 -15.87
C ALA A 15 -22.33 17.79 -17.05
N PRO A 16 -21.24 18.55 -17.17
CA PRO A 16 -20.27 18.33 -18.25
C PRO A 16 -19.72 16.89 -18.17
N LYS A 17 -19.68 16.21 -19.32
CA LYS A 17 -19.10 14.87 -19.42
C LYS A 17 -17.58 14.99 -19.17
N ILE A 18 -17.15 14.60 -18.01
CA ILE A 18 -15.71 14.49 -17.70
C ILE A 18 -15.16 13.33 -18.53
N ALA A 19 -14.21 13.60 -19.41
CA ALA A 19 -13.49 12.56 -20.13
C ALA A 19 -12.89 11.58 -19.11
N LYS A 20 -13.29 10.31 -19.16
CA LYS A 20 -12.70 9.24 -18.33
C LYS A 20 -11.25 9.04 -18.79
N ARG A 21 -10.32 9.78 -18.19
CA ARG A 21 -8.90 9.50 -18.38
C ARG A 21 -8.61 8.13 -17.76
N LEU A 22 -7.96 7.25 -18.51
CA LEU A 22 -7.48 5.99 -17.98
C LEU A 22 -6.63 6.26 -16.73
N PRO A 23 -6.83 5.52 -15.65
CA PRO A 23 -6.02 5.67 -14.46
C PRO A 23 -4.57 5.34 -14.83
N GLY A 24 -3.66 6.31 -14.64
CA GLY A 24 -2.24 6.06 -14.83
C GLY A 24 -1.69 5.10 -13.79
N TYR A 25 -0.65 4.36 -14.12
CA TYR A 25 0.13 3.54 -13.20
C TYR A 25 1.62 3.82 -13.43
N ILE A 26 2.48 3.43 -12.51
CA ILE A 26 3.93 3.51 -12.63
C ILE A 26 4.40 2.23 -13.32
N GLU A 27 5.24 2.32 -14.31
CA GLU A 27 5.75 1.14 -15.01
C GLU A 27 6.62 0.25 -14.10
N GLU A 28 6.66 -1.05 -14.38
CA GLU A 28 7.46 -2.01 -13.58
C GLU A 28 8.95 -1.64 -13.56
N LYS A 29 9.49 -1.18 -14.69
CA LYS A 29 10.88 -0.72 -14.80
C LYS A 29 11.18 0.46 -13.87
N ASP A 30 10.25 1.42 -13.75
CA ASP A 30 10.40 2.59 -12.88
C ASP A 30 10.36 2.15 -11.41
N MET A 31 9.46 1.22 -11.06
CA MET A 31 9.43 0.63 -9.71
C MET A 31 10.69 -0.19 -9.40
N ALA A 32 11.20 -0.95 -10.37
CA ALA A 32 12.46 -1.68 -10.22
C ALA A 32 13.63 -0.72 -9.98
N THR A 33 13.71 0.37 -10.75
CA THR A 33 14.72 1.43 -10.58
C THR A 33 14.60 2.08 -9.20
N LEU A 34 13.38 2.42 -8.77
CA LEU A 34 13.14 3.03 -7.46
C LEU A 34 13.65 2.16 -6.31
N LEU A 35 13.37 0.85 -6.36
CA LEU A 35 13.69 -0.06 -5.26
C LEU A 35 15.13 -0.59 -5.28
N SER A 36 15.81 -0.52 -6.42
CA SER A 36 17.15 -1.10 -6.58
C SER A 36 18.27 -0.07 -6.76
N HIS A 37 17.98 1.10 -7.34
CA HIS A 37 19.00 2.07 -7.72
C HIS A 37 18.84 3.45 -7.06
N VAL A 38 17.67 3.78 -6.53
CA VAL A 38 17.51 5.04 -5.82
C VAL A 38 18.10 4.91 -4.41
N GLU A 39 19.02 5.81 -4.11
CA GLU A 39 19.62 5.89 -2.77
C GLU A 39 18.66 6.59 -1.79
N PHE A 40 18.50 5.96 -0.64
CA PHE A 40 17.82 6.54 0.50
C PHE A 40 18.88 6.99 1.50
N PRO A 41 18.77 8.18 2.11
CA PRO A 41 19.75 8.64 3.09
C PRO A 41 19.96 7.64 4.23
N ASP A 42 21.18 7.47 4.69
CA ASP A 42 21.49 6.63 5.86
C ASP A 42 21.15 7.36 7.16
N THR A 43 19.88 7.69 7.30
CA THR A 43 19.27 8.31 8.48
C THR A 43 18.04 7.50 8.88
N TRP A 44 17.55 7.67 10.11
CA TRP A 44 16.31 7.03 10.52
C TRP A 44 15.15 7.36 9.55
N LYS A 45 15.06 8.61 9.13
CA LYS A 45 14.08 9.04 8.14
C LYS A 45 14.23 8.28 6.82
N GLY A 46 15.44 8.14 6.30
CA GLY A 46 15.68 7.44 5.04
C GLY A 46 15.38 5.94 5.14
N LYS A 47 15.74 5.28 6.26
CA LYS A 47 15.35 3.89 6.55
C LYS A 47 13.83 3.72 6.56
N THR A 48 13.11 4.67 7.19
CA THR A 48 11.64 4.68 7.25
C THR A 48 11.04 4.93 5.87
N ASP A 49 11.55 5.90 5.11
CA ASP A 49 11.07 6.23 3.76
C ASP A 49 11.23 5.03 2.82
N ARG A 50 12.38 4.33 2.88
CA ARG A 50 12.64 3.14 2.07
C ARG A 50 11.64 2.04 2.39
N LEU A 51 11.52 1.68 3.67
CA LEU A 51 10.61 0.61 4.07
C LEU A 51 9.15 0.97 3.77
N LEU A 52 8.76 2.24 3.91
CA LEU A 52 7.43 2.73 3.56
C LEU A 52 7.10 2.44 2.09
N VAL A 53 7.98 2.83 1.16
CA VAL A 53 7.77 2.62 -0.28
C VAL A 53 7.75 1.13 -0.61
N ASP A 54 8.66 0.37 -0.01
CA ASP A 54 8.81 -1.07 -0.22
C ASP A 54 7.57 -1.85 0.23
N VAL A 55 7.10 -1.62 1.45
CA VAL A 55 5.87 -2.24 1.96
C VAL A 55 4.66 -1.82 1.14
N PHE A 56 4.56 -0.54 0.78
CA PHE A 56 3.43 -0.02 0.01
C PHE A 56 3.30 -0.72 -1.34
N TYR A 57 4.40 -0.82 -2.08
CA TYR A 57 4.40 -1.43 -3.41
C TYR A 57 4.21 -2.95 -3.35
N ASN A 58 4.83 -3.63 -2.39
CA ASN A 58 4.71 -5.09 -2.28
C ASN A 58 3.36 -5.59 -1.77
N THR A 59 2.55 -4.73 -1.17
CA THR A 59 1.28 -5.13 -0.54
C THR A 59 0.04 -4.47 -1.14
N GLY A 60 0.22 -3.37 -1.83
CA GLY A 60 -0.90 -2.57 -2.35
C GLY A 60 -1.91 -2.13 -1.27
N MET A 61 -1.54 -2.10 0.00
CA MET A 61 -2.45 -1.71 1.09
C MET A 61 -2.88 -0.25 0.96
N ARG A 62 -3.93 0.16 1.69
CA ARG A 62 -4.35 1.56 1.73
C ARG A 62 -3.39 2.39 2.58
N LEU A 63 -3.28 3.69 2.30
CA LEU A 63 -2.44 4.61 3.10
C LEU A 63 -2.75 4.51 4.60
N ALA A 64 -4.03 4.51 4.97
CA ALA A 64 -4.44 4.41 6.36
C ALA A 64 -4.07 3.05 6.99
N GLU A 65 -4.09 1.97 6.20
CA GLU A 65 -3.68 0.64 6.65
C GLU A 65 -2.18 0.61 6.94
N LEU A 66 -1.35 1.13 6.03
CA LEU A 66 0.10 1.21 6.23
C LEU A 66 0.47 2.08 7.43
N MET A 67 -0.19 3.23 7.59
CA MET A 67 0.04 4.14 8.71
C MET A 67 -0.30 3.50 10.06
N ASN A 68 -1.27 2.59 10.09
CA ASN A 68 -1.71 1.91 11.31
C ASN A 68 -1.09 0.51 11.49
N LEU A 69 -0.24 0.08 10.57
CA LEU A 69 0.37 -1.25 10.61
C LEU A 69 1.26 -1.39 11.84
N ARG A 70 1.04 -2.46 12.59
CA ARG A 70 1.80 -2.79 13.81
C ARG A 70 2.82 -3.88 13.54
N GLU A 71 3.89 -3.91 14.31
CA GLU A 71 4.92 -4.97 14.24
C GLU A 71 4.34 -6.37 14.42
N THR A 72 3.38 -6.52 15.36
CA THR A 72 2.69 -7.79 15.65
C THR A 72 1.83 -8.33 14.50
N GLN A 73 1.55 -7.51 13.50
CA GLN A 73 0.79 -7.92 12.31
C GLN A 73 1.67 -8.49 11.19
N VAL A 74 2.99 -8.47 11.38
CA VAL A 74 3.96 -9.05 10.44
C VAL A 74 4.36 -10.44 10.92
N ASN A 75 3.99 -11.45 10.16
CA ASN A 75 4.43 -12.83 10.40
C ASN A 75 5.65 -13.10 9.52
N THR A 76 6.83 -13.03 10.11
CA THR A 76 8.10 -13.21 9.40
C THR A 76 8.36 -14.66 9.02
N THR A 77 7.94 -15.62 9.83
CA THR A 77 8.05 -17.04 9.52
C THR A 77 7.11 -17.46 8.37
N GLY A 78 5.88 -16.93 8.40
CA GLY A 78 4.88 -17.20 7.39
C GLY A 78 4.97 -16.32 6.14
N ASN A 79 5.82 -15.30 6.12
CA ASN A 79 5.92 -14.29 5.05
C ASN A 79 4.55 -13.69 4.72
N THR A 80 3.86 -13.19 5.73
CA THR A 80 2.54 -12.57 5.55
C THR A 80 2.38 -11.33 6.43
N ILE A 81 1.54 -10.41 5.97
CA ILE A 81 1.14 -9.23 6.73
C ILE A 81 -0.38 -9.26 6.91
N LYS A 82 -0.84 -9.20 8.15
CA LYS A 82 -2.25 -9.13 8.51
C LYS A 82 -2.69 -7.66 8.52
N VAL A 83 -3.69 -7.32 7.74
CA VAL A 83 -4.17 -5.94 7.58
C VAL A 83 -5.61 -5.83 8.03
N LEU A 84 -5.91 -4.81 8.82
CA LEU A 84 -7.25 -4.48 9.27
C LEU A 84 -7.85 -3.41 8.33
N GLY A 85 -8.86 -3.79 7.58
CA GLY A 85 -9.54 -2.92 6.60
C GLY A 85 -10.79 -2.23 7.13
N LYS A 86 -11.54 -1.61 6.23
CA LYS A 86 -12.82 -0.96 6.56
C LYS A 86 -13.81 -1.96 7.15
N GLY A 87 -14.49 -1.57 8.22
CA GLY A 87 -15.46 -2.43 8.91
C GLY A 87 -14.83 -3.54 9.74
N ASN A 88 -13.62 -3.32 10.22
CA ASN A 88 -12.87 -4.29 11.06
C ASN A 88 -12.62 -5.64 10.37
N LYS A 89 -12.66 -5.68 9.04
CA LYS A 89 -12.40 -6.89 8.27
C LYS A 89 -10.90 -7.09 8.11
N GLU A 90 -10.42 -8.24 8.55
CA GLU A 90 -9.02 -8.62 8.39
C GLU A 90 -8.79 -9.28 7.03
N ARG A 91 -7.62 -9.05 6.47
CA ARG A 91 -7.09 -9.84 5.37
C ARG A 91 -5.60 -10.11 5.55
N VAL A 92 -5.15 -11.20 4.97
CA VAL A 92 -3.74 -11.60 4.97
C VAL A 92 -3.16 -11.32 3.60
N ILE A 93 -2.06 -10.57 3.56
CA ILE A 93 -1.32 -10.28 2.34
C ILE A 93 -0.03 -11.07 2.38
N PRO A 94 0.21 -11.99 1.43
CA PRO A 94 1.50 -12.64 1.29
C PRO A 94 2.54 -11.63 0.80
N VAL A 95 3.77 -11.80 1.25
CA VAL A 95 4.90 -10.97 0.85
C VAL A 95 6.12 -11.85 0.58
N ASN A 96 7.09 -11.33 -0.15
CA ASN A 96 8.31 -12.08 -0.40
C ASN A 96 9.22 -12.15 0.87
N PRO A 97 10.08 -13.17 0.98
CA PRO A 97 10.99 -13.31 2.12
C PRO A 97 11.95 -12.13 2.28
N ASP A 98 12.35 -11.48 1.19
CA ASP A 98 13.26 -10.33 1.24
C ASP A 98 12.60 -9.12 1.92
N LEU A 99 11.30 -8.89 1.67
CA LEU A 99 10.58 -7.84 2.36
C LEU A 99 10.48 -8.13 3.87
N THR A 100 10.17 -9.35 4.25
CA THR A 100 10.10 -9.72 5.68
C THR A 100 11.46 -9.57 6.36
N LYS A 101 12.55 -9.94 5.70
CA LYS A 101 13.90 -9.72 6.19
C LYS A 101 14.22 -8.23 6.38
N ARG A 102 13.86 -7.38 5.40
CA ARG A 102 14.03 -5.92 5.52
C ARG A 102 13.18 -5.34 6.65
N ILE A 103 11.97 -5.84 6.85
CA ILE A 103 11.12 -5.43 7.98
C ILE A 103 11.79 -5.81 9.31
N GLN A 104 12.33 -7.02 9.43
CA GLN A 104 13.05 -7.45 10.63
C GLN A 104 14.25 -6.56 10.93
N THR A 105 15.09 -6.30 9.92
CA THR A 105 16.25 -5.40 10.05
C THR A 105 15.83 -4.00 10.51
N TYR A 106 14.73 -3.49 9.98
CA TYR A 106 14.18 -2.20 10.39
C TYR A 106 13.67 -2.21 11.84
N ILE A 107 12.99 -3.27 12.28
CA ILE A 107 12.51 -3.41 13.66
C ILE A 107 13.69 -3.48 14.64
N GLU A 108 14.77 -4.20 14.28
CA GLU A 108 15.99 -4.28 15.08
C GLU A 108 16.68 -2.92 15.16
N ALA A 109 16.79 -2.21 14.04
CA ALA A 109 17.32 -0.84 14.01
C ALA A 109 16.46 0.11 14.85
N LYS A 110 15.12 -0.01 14.78
CA LYS A 110 14.19 0.78 15.58
C LYS A 110 14.42 0.62 17.07
N LYS A 111 14.59 -0.62 17.55
CA LYS A 111 14.88 -0.91 18.97
C LYS A 111 16.19 -0.26 19.43
N ARG A 112 17.17 -0.20 18.56
CA ARG A 112 18.50 0.34 18.85
C ARG A 112 18.56 1.87 18.74
N GLU A 113 17.98 2.44 17.68
CA GLU A 113 18.11 3.86 17.35
C GLU A 113 16.98 4.73 17.93
N ILE A 114 15.81 4.13 18.21
CA ILE A 114 14.61 4.82 18.73
C ILE A 114 14.08 4.08 19.98
N PRO A 115 14.84 3.93 21.04
CA PRO A 115 14.44 3.14 22.20
C PRO A 115 13.23 3.72 22.96
N ALA A 116 12.98 5.03 22.84
CA ALA A 116 11.82 5.70 23.42
C ALA A 116 10.51 5.48 22.67
N SER A 117 10.51 4.68 21.59
CA SER A 117 9.27 4.35 20.87
C SER A 117 8.40 3.43 21.72
N SER A 118 7.41 4.00 22.39
CA SER A 118 6.40 3.25 23.13
C SER A 118 5.28 2.72 22.24
N GLU A 119 5.22 3.17 20.99
CA GLU A 119 4.19 2.79 20.05
C GLU A 119 4.64 1.58 19.23
N HIS A 120 3.81 0.55 19.17
CA HIS A 120 4.06 -0.68 18.42
C HIS A 120 3.73 -0.57 16.92
N TYR A 121 3.67 0.65 16.37
CA TYR A 121 3.54 0.85 14.92
C TYR A 121 4.81 0.38 14.22
N LEU A 122 4.65 -0.26 13.07
CA LEU A 122 5.80 -0.70 12.27
C LEU A 122 6.65 0.51 11.89
N LEU A 123 6.04 1.51 11.23
CA LEU A 123 6.73 2.72 10.78
C LEU A 123 6.54 3.86 11.76
N VAL A 124 7.66 4.44 12.20
CA VAL A 124 7.67 5.59 13.13
C VAL A 124 8.63 6.67 12.62
N ASN A 125 8.39 7.91 13.06
CA ASN A 125 9.29 9.02 12.79
C ASN A 125 10.53 8.99 13.73
N GLU A 126 11.43 9.96 13.59
CA GLU A 126 12.67 10.09 14.38
C GLU A 126 12.40 10.24 15.90
N LYS A 127 11.19 10.64 16.29
CA LYS A 127 10.75 10.73 17.69
C LYS A 127 10.03 9.48 18.18
N GLY A 128 10.05 8.39 17.42
CA GLY A 128 9.33 7.15 17.75
C GLY A 128 7.81 7.24 17.65
N LYS A 129 7.26 8.31 17.08
CA LYS A 129 5.81 8.52 16.97
C LYS A 129 5.29 8.05 15.62
N LYS A 130 4.02 7.67 15.59
CA LYS A 130 3.27 7.30 14.39
C LYS A 130 3.43 8.35 13.28
N LEU A 131 3.52 7.86 12.04
CA LEU A 131 3.53 8.71 10.85
C LEU A 131 2.13 9.30 10.60
N TYR A 132 2.08 10.42 9.89
CA TYR A 132 0.83 11.10 9.54
C TYR A 132 0.60 11.10 8.01
N PRO A 133 -0.66 11.23 7.53
CA PRO A 133 -1.00 11.03 6.11
C PRO A 133 -0.17 11.88 5.14
N LYS A 134 0.06 13.16 5.48
CA LYS A 134 0.85 14.08 4.64
C LYS A 134 2.30 13.60 4.48
N TYR A 135 2.89 13.01 5.54
CA TYR A 135 4.24 12.44 5.46
C TYR A 135 4.31 11.32 4.41
N LEU A 136 3.40 10.34 4.51
CA LEU A 136 3.36 9.21 3.55
C LEU A 136 3.16 9.72 2.11
N TYR A 137 2.24 10.68 1.94
CA TYR A 137 1.97 11.27 0.62
C TYR A 137 3.22 11.94 0.03
N LEU A 138 3.90 12.79 0.82
CA LEU A 138 5.07 13.53 0.37
C LEU A 138 6.26 12.60 0.10
N THR A 139 6.46 11.56 0.92
CA THR A 139 7.48 10.54 0.71
C THR A 139 7.26 9.82 -0.61
N VAL A 140 6.07 9.29 -0.85
CA VAL A 140 5.74 8.62 -2.11
C VAL A 140 5.92 9.57 -3.30
N LYS A 141 5.40 10.79 -3.22
CA LYS A 141 5.54 11.79 -4.29
C LYS A 141 7.01 12.09 -4.59
N ARG A 142 7.83 12.29 -3.55
CA ARG A 142 9.26 12.58 -3.68
C ARG A 142 9.99 11.47 -4.43
N TYR A 143 9.87 10.24 -3.97
CA TYR A 143 10.63 9.13 -4.53
C TYR A 143 10.13 8.72 -5.92
N LEU A 144 8.84 8.75 -6.18
CA LEU A 144 8.33 8.56 -7.53
C LEU A 144 8.80 9.64 -8.51
N SER A 145 9.03 10.87 -8.05
CA SER A 145 9.53 11.95 -8.90
C SER A 145 10.95 11.74 -9.40
N LEU A 146 11.72 10.84 -8.77
CA LEU A 146 13.07 10.49 -9.19
C LEU A 146 13.11 9.49 -10.35
N VAL A 147 12.02 8.74 -10.58
CA VAL A 147 12.03 7.62 -11.51
C VAL A 147 10.97 7.72 -12.62
N THR A 148 9.98 8.58 -12.46
CA THR A 148 8.94 8.74 -13.49
C THR A 148 8.58 10.20 -13.75
N THR A 149 8.27 10.50 -15.00
CA THR A 149 7.77 11.81 -15.46
C THR A 149 6.24 11.93 -15.33
N SER A 150 5.53 10.86 -14.93
CA SER A 150 4.08 10.89 -14.74
C SER A 150 3.65 12.04 -13.84
N ASP A 151 2.59 12.76 -14.20
CA ASP A 151 2.01 13.83 -13.36
C ASP A 151 1.37 13.29 -12.08
N ARG A 152 0.96 12.03 -12.09
CA ARG A 152 0.27 11.37 -10.98
C ARG A 152 1.24 10.59 -10.11
N LYS A 153 1.65 11.20 -8.99
CA LYS A 153 2.61 10.62 -8.03
C LYS A 153 1.98 10.62 -6.65
N SER A 154 1.26 9.55 -6.31
CA SER A 154 0.53 9.46 -5.04
C SER A 154 0.47 8.02 -4.53
N PRO A 155 0.16 7.83 -3.24
CA PRO A 155 -0.09 6.51 -2.67
C PRO A 155 -1.13 5.68 -3.43
N HIS A 156 -2.18 6.32 -3.94
CA HIS A 156 -3.19 5.63 -4.75
C HIS A 156 -2.63 5.07 -6.06
N ILE A 157 -1.68 5.77 -6.67
CA ILE A 157 -1.01 5.30 -7.88
C ILE A 157 -0.15 4.08 -7.58
N LEU A 158 0.61 4.05 -6.48
CA LEU A 158 1.38 2.86 -6.10
C LEU A 158 0.49 1.64 -5.91
N ARG A 159 -0.64 1.81 -5.20
CA ARG A 159 -1.61 0.74 -5.04
C ARG A 159 -2.24 0.30 -6.37
N HIS A 160 -2.51 1.25 -7.27
CA HIS A 160 -3.01 0.95 -8.61
C HIS A 160 -1.97 0.21 -9.44
N SER A 161 -0.69 0.64 -9.38
CA SER A 161 0.42 -0.04 -10.04
C SER A 161 0.57 -1.49 -9.54
N PHE A 162 0.50 -1.73 -8.23
CA PHE A 162 0.48 -3.09 -7.68
C PHE A 162 -0.61 -3.95 -8.32
N ALA A 163 -1.86 -3.44 -8.38
CA ALA A 163 -2.96 -4.16 -8.98
C ALA A 163 -2.75 -4.43 -10.49
N THR A 164 -2.28 -3.42 -11.22
CA THR A 164 -2.03 -3.49 -12.66
C THR A 164 -0.91 -4.48 -12.98
N HIS A 165 0.19 -4.44 -12.24
CA HIS A 165 1.32 -5.36 -12.44
C HIS A 165 0.91 -6.81 -12.17
N LEU A 166 0.20 -7.09 -11.08
CA LEU A 166 -0.32 -8.43 -10.83
C LEU A 166 -1.22 -8.92 -11.97
N SER A 167 -2.14 -8.07 -12.45
CA SER A 167 -3.05 -8.42 -13.54
C SER A 167 -2.31 -8.64 -14.87
N ASN A 168 -1.35 -7.78 -15.21
CA ASN A 168 -0.53 -7.90 -16.41
C ASN A 168 0.31 -9.18 -16.40
N ASN A 169 0.75 -9.61 -15.21
CA ASN A 169 1.51 -10.83 -15.01
C ASN A 169 0.61 -12.08 -14.80
N GLY A 170 -0.67 -11.98 -15.20
CA GLY A 170 -1.59 -13.09 -15.28
C GLY A 170 -2.29 -13.48 -13.98
N ALA A 171 -2.26 -12.62 -12.94
CA ALA A 171 -3.04 -12.87 -11.73
C ALA A 171 -4.54 -12.78 -12.01
N ASP A 172 -5.32 -13.72 -11.47
CA ASP A 172 -6.78 -13.67 -11.52
C ASP A 172 -7.32 -12.39 -10.85
N ILE A 173 -8.26 -11.74 -11.51
CA ILE A 173 -8.82 -10.45 -11.05
C ILE A 173 -9.49 -10.55 -9.67
N ASN A 174 -10.07 -11.70 -9.32
CA ASN A 174 -10.69 -11.90 -8.01
C ASN A 174 -9.63 -12.04 -6.92
N ALA A 175 -8.52 -12.71 -7.22
CA ALA A 175 -7.37 -12.77 -6.33
C ALA A 175 -6.76 -11.38 -6.09
N VAL A 176 -6.63 -10.55 -7.12
CA VAL A 176 -6.17 -9.15 -6.97
C VAL A 176 -7.14 -8.34 -6.12
N LYS A 177 -8.45 -8.47 -6.33
CA LYS A 177 -9.48 -7.82 -5.50
C LYS A 177 -9.40 -8.27 -4.04
N GLU A 178 -9.15 -9.55 -3.80
CA GLU A 178 -9.00 -10.12 -2.45
C GLU A 178 -7.78 -9.53 -1.73
N LEU A 179 -6.60 -9.55 -2.38
CA LEU A 179 -5.37 -8.94 -1.84
C LEU A 179 -5.57 -7.45 -1.49
N LEU A 180 -6.30 -6.74 -2.33
CA LEU A 180 -6.59 -5.33 -2.11
C LEU A 180 -7.67 -5.07 -1.06
N GLY A 181 -8.49 -6.06 -0.69
CA GLY A 181 -9.60 -5.89 0.25
C GLY A 181 -10.70 -4.98 -0.30
N HIS A 182 -11.17 -5.27 -1.52
CA HIS A 182 -12.35 -4.61 -2.09
C HIS A 182 -13.62 -5.19 -1.47
N ALA A 183 -14.51 -4.33 -0.97
CA ALA A 183 -15.66 -4.66 -0.13
C ALA A 183 -16.80 -5.43 -0.84
N SER A 184 -16.72 -5.70 -2.13
CA SER A 184 -17.83 -6.29 -2.90
C SER A 184 -17.83 -7.83 -2.92
N LEU A 185 -16.90 -8.50 -2.26
CA LEU A 185 -16.97 -9.95 -2.06
C LEU A 185 -17.46 -10.20 -0.64
N SER A 186 -18.58 -10.86 -0.55
CA SER A 186 -19.41 -11.16 0.62
C SER A 186 -18.63 -11.59 1.88
N SER A 187 -19.14 -11.12 3.01
CA SER A 187 -19.12 -11.74 4.35
C SER A 187 -17.94 -12.61 4.72
N THR A 188 -17.19 -12.14 5.72
CA THR A 188 -16.28 -12.95 6.57
C THR A 188 -15.62 -14.12 5.84
N GLN A 189 -14.66 -13.82 4.98
CA GLN A 189 -13.89 -14.84 4.33
C GLN A 189 -12.97 -15.46 5.41
N ILE A 190 -13.29 -16.68 5.83
CA ILE A 190 -12.43 -17.46 6.74
C ILE A 190 -11.18 -17.82 5.93
N TYR A 191 -10.05 -17.19 6.26
CA TYR A 191 -8.77 -17.52 5.64
C TYR A 191 -8.33 -18.91 6.15
N THR A 192 -8.56 -19.91 5.32
CA THR A 192 -8.02 -21.26 5.55
C THR A 192 -6.55 -21.30 5.12
N HIS A 193 -5.80 -22.27 5.62
CA HIS A 193 -4.42 -22.51 5.21
C HIS A 193 -4.30 -22.63 3.67
N ASN A 194 -5.25 -23.31 3.03
CA ASN A 194 -5.28 -23.49 1.57
C ASN A 194 -5.54 -22.18 0.82
N SER A 195 -6.39 -21.28 1.32
CA SER A 195 -6.64 -19.99 0.68
C SER A 195 -5.41 -19.07 0.75
N ILE A 196 -4.71 -19.06 1.88
CA ILE A 196 -3.46 -18.30 2.05
C ILE A 196 -2.37 -18.85 1.12
N GLN A 197 -2.25 -20.17 0.99
CA GLN A 197 -1.27 -20.78 0.08
C GLN A 197 -1.55 -20.40 -1.36
N LYS A 198 -2.81 -20.44 -1.81
CA LYS A 198 -3.19 -20.01 -3.16
C LYS A 198 -2.84 -18.54 -3.42
N LEU A 199 -3.07 -17.65 -2.45
CA LEU A 199 -2.70 -16.23 -2.58
C LEU A 199 -1.18 -16.05 -2.64
N LYS A 200 -0.40 -16.83 -1.90
CA LYS A 200 1.07 -16.85 -1.99
C LYS A 200 1.55 -17.26 -3.37
N ASP A 201 0.98 -18.29 -3.94
CA ASP A 201 1.36 -18.79 -5.27
C ASP A 201 1.04 -17.74 -6.35
N ILE A 202 -0.12 -17.10 -6.26
CA ILE A 202 -0.49 -16.01 -7.18
C ILE A 202 0.46 -14.83 -7.02
N HIS A 203 0.70 -14.39 -5.80
CA HIS A 203 1.63 -13.30 -5.52
C HIS A 203 3.03 -13.61 -6.05
N LYS A 204 3.54 -14.81 -5.74
CA LYS A 204 4.87 -15.25 -6.18
C LYS A 204 5.01 -15.31 -7.70
N LYS A 205 3.95 -15.73 -8.41
CA LYS A 205 3.99 -15.84 -9.89
C LYS A 205 3.81 -14.51 -10.60
N SER A 206 3.09 -13.58 -9.99
CA SER A 206 2.59 -12.38 -10.69
C SER A 206 3.13 -11.07 -10.16
N HIS A 207 3.71 -11.02 -8.96
CA HIS A 207 4.30 -9.79 -8.45
C HIS A 207 5.75 -9.65 -8.93
N PRO A 208 6.15 -8.47 -9.51
CA PRO A 208 7.49 -8.28 -10.08
C PRO A 208 8.64 -8.39 -9.09
N LYS A 209 8.36 -8.31 -7.78
CA LYS A 209 9.32 -8.43 -6.67
C LYS A 209 9.04 -9.64 -5.77
N ALA A 210 8.32 -10.65 -6.26
CA ALA A 210 8.06 -11.86 -5.49
C ALA A 210 9.19 -12.87 -5.57
#